data_dd6400da5feb669c9b0ce9366ce2491f
#
_entry.id   dd6400da5feb669c9b0ce9366ce2491f
#
_cell.length_a   1.000
_cell.length_b   1.000
_cell.length_c   1.000
_cell.angle_alpha   90.00
_cell.angle_beta   90.00
_cell.angle_gamma   90.00
#
_symmetry.space_group_name_H-M   'P 1'
#
loop_
_entity.id
_entity.type
_entity.pdbx_description
1 polymer ?
#
loop_
_entity_poly.entity_id
_entity_poly.type
_entity_poly.pdbx_seq_one_letter_code
_entity_poly.pdbx_strand_id
1 'polypeptide(L)'
;SPKALTMYLMDFGTNGLAPLSKLPQVADTMLLDQTEKISKFVRIMERELNRRKKLLADYGVGTLDLYRQASGQEEPAIVILLDSYEAFKEEAYEAELFKLLVRISREGLSIGVHLLVTAGRQTNLRAQLYSNFKHQLSLPQNEAGEVRAIVGSTPLAMTMEDIKGRALMKREEVDVIQLALPVYGANDTQVLNNLRQAVASLQEAWTGQRPSAIPMVPEELTMEVFLNLPTTQEAIQNHELPIGLEFEEVQTTSLPIDRFKHLLVLSDKDTAMNAATNHIIKLLLHLFDKEVITIFDPIDEYRSVSDRVEHYIGSGMSYRSILDSLKEQVLIARKQRRMLEHFVVITDVGQFVTESNIEPNELALLMEEGQRVGLHLIFATHKSYLSGYTDIPKYMKTQLDTAIIAMKMSEQSIYTRSTTGREEPLLDDQIYLHYQNVQTIEDYKK
;
A
#
# COMPACT_ATOMS: atom_id res chain seq x y z
N SER A 1 -18.66 12.97 -16.92
CA SER A 1 -17.21 13.24 -17.07
C SER A 1 -16.54 12.92 -15.74
N PRO A 2 -15.26 12.50 -15.74
CA PRO A 2 -14.48 12.27 -14.50
C PRO A 2 -14.41 13.48 -13.56
N LYS A 3 -14.49 14.69 -14.08
CA LYS A 3 -14.54 15.90 -13.27
C LYS A 3 -15.79 16.04 -12.40
N ALA A 4 -16.91 15.43 -12.83
CA ALA A 4 -18.18 15.50 -12.13
C ALA A 4 -18.50 14.24 -11.30
N LEU A 5 -17.91 13.10 -11.67
CA LEU A 5 -18.24 11.79 -11.14
C LEU A 5 -17.04 10.87 -11.10
N THR A 6 -16.78 10.29 -9.95
CA THR A 6 -15.86 9.15 -9.73
C THR A 6 -16.67 7.92 -9.35
N MET A 7 -16.33 6.77 -9.89
CA MET A 7 -17.01 5.51 -9.62
C MET A 7 -16.04 4.46 -9.10
N TYR A 8 -16.47 3.70 -8.10
CA TYR A 8 -15.82 2.48 -7.64
C TYR A 8 -16.77 1.31 -7.83
N LEU A 9 -16.29 0.24 -8.44
CA LEU A 9 -17.08 -0.95 -8.72
C LEU A 9 -16.64 -2.10 -7.82
N MET A 10 -17.54 -2.65 -7.03
CA MET A 10 -17.36 -3.88 -6.26
C MET A 10 -18.15 -4.98 -6.95
N ASP A 11 -17.49 -5.74 -7.82
CA ASP A 11 -18.09 -6.82 -8.58
C ASP A 11 -17.90 -8.15 -7.82
N PHE A 12 -18.78 -8.38 -6.85
CA PHE A 12 -18.72 -9.56 -5.98
C PHE A 12 -19.60 -10.72 -6.49
N GLY A 13 -20.27 -10.49 -7.61
CA GLY A 13 -21.08 -11.50 -8.29
C GLY A 13 -20.33 -12.23 -9.39
N THR A 14 -20.89 -12.18 -10.58
CA THR A 14 -20.44 -12.95 -11.74
C THR A 14 -19.84 -12.08 -12.85
N ASN A 15 -19.02 -11.11 -12.51
CA ASN A 15 -18.41 -10.15 -13.43
C ASN A 15 -19.44 -9.28 -14.19
N GLY A 16 -20.57 -8.98 -13.55
CA GLY A 16 -21.64 -8.16 -14.14
C GLY A 16 -21.24 -6.71 -14.38
N LEU A 17 -20.32 -6.18 -13.56
CA LEU A 17 -19.80 -4.81 -13.67
C LEU A 17 -18.54 -4.70 -14.55
N ALA A 18 -17.90 -5.82 -14.90
CA ALA A 18 -16.67 -5.85 -15.69
C ALA A 18 -16.74 -5.04 -17.02
N PRO A 19 -17.86 -5.03 -17.77
CA PRO A 19 -17.96 -4.22 -18.99
C PRO A 19 -17.83 -2.72 -18.75
N LEU A 20 -18.09 -2.23 -17.53
CA LEU A 20 -18.04 -0.82 -17.15
C LEU A 20 -16.63 -0.38 -16.67
N SER A 21 -15.74 -1.32 -16.37
CA SER A 21 -14.44 -1.06 -15.71
C SER A 21 -13.56 -0.04 -16.46
N LYS A 22 -13.70 0.06 -17.78
CA LYS A 22 -12.93 0.98 -18.62
C LYS A 22 -13.57 2.35 -18.84
N LEU A 23 -14.73 2.62 -18.25
CA LEU A 23 -15.32 3.97 -18.31
C LEU A 23 -14.34 5.00 -17.73
N PRO A 24 -14.21 6.19 -18.35
CA PRO A 24 -13.30 7.23 -17.83
C PRO A 24 -13.54 7.64 -16.37
N GLN A 25 -14.78 7.51 -15.89
CA GLN A 25 -15.18 7.86 -14.52
C GLN A 25 -14.84 6.77 -13.48
N VAL A 26 -14.56 5.55 -13.91
CA VAL A 26 -14.25 4.44 -13.01
C VAL A 26 -12.81 4.58 -12.54
N ALA A 27 -12.65 4.80 -11.24
CA ALA A 27 -11.35 4.81 -10.57
C ALA A 27 -10.78 3.41 -10.49
N ASP A 28 -11.59 2.46 -10.00
CA ASP A 28 -11.15 1.08 -9.87
C ASP A 28 -12.32 0.09 -9.78
N THR A 29 -12.00 -1.18 -10.03
CA THR A 29 -12.88 -2.33 -9.86
C THR A 29 -12.25 -3.31 -8.88
N MET A 30 -13.03 -3.76 -7.90
CA MET A 30 -12.62 -4.70 -6.87
C MET A 30 -13.41 -6.00 -7.03
N LEU A 31 -12.71 -7.13 -6.98
CA LEU A 31 -13.29 -8.47 -6.96
C LEU A 31 -13.29 -9.02 -5.52
N LEU A 32 -14.12 -10.01 -5.28
CA LEU A 32 -14.37 -10.57 -3.94
C LEU A 32 -13.10 -11.06 -3.22
N ASP A 33 -12.18 -11.68 -3.95
CA ASP A 33 -10.95 -12.28 -3.44
C ASP A 33 -9.81 -11.27 -3.22
N GLN A 34 -9.99 -10.01 -3.62
CA GLN A 34 -8.97 -8.97 -3.50
C GLN A 34 -8.97 -8.29 -2.13
N THR A 35 -8.77 -9.06 -1.07
CA THR A 35 -8.85 -8.64 0.34
C THR A 35 -8.02 -7.38 0.63
N GLU A 36 -6.77 -7.35 0.21
CA GLU A 36 -5.88 -6.20 0.43
C GLU A 36 -6.40 -4.93 -0.25
N LYS A 37 -6.81 -5.05 -1.50
CA LYS A 37 -7.34 -3.92 -2.29
C LYS A 37 -8.60 -3.34 -1.66
N ILE A 38 -9.49 -4.22 -1.17
CA ILE A 38 -10.74 -3.80 -0.49
C ILE A 38 -10.41 -3.13 0.84
N SER A 39 -9.47 -3.66 1.63
CA SER A 39 -9.04 -3.03 2.87
C SER A 39 -8.39 -1.66 2.64
N LYS A 40 -7.58 -1.49 1.59
CA LYS A 40 -7.07 -0.17 1.18
C LYS A 40 -8.19 0.79 0.75
N PHE A 41 -9.13 0.29 -0.04
CA PHE A 41 -10.31 1.08 -0.41
C PHE A 41 -11.06 1.59 0.81
N VAL A 42 -11.28 0.76 1.83
CA VAL A 42 -11.95 1.17 3.08
C VAL A 42 -11.20 2.33 3.73
N ARG A 43 -9.88 2.23 3.86
CA ARG A 43 -9.05 3.30 4.47
C ARG A 43 -9.06 4.59 3.63
N ILE A 44 -8.97 4.47 2.30
CA ILE A 44 -9.04 5.62 1.38
C ILE A 44 -10.38 6.33 1.53
N MET A 45 -11.48 5.58 1.54
CA MET A 45 -12.82 6.15 1.66
C MET A 45 -13.07 6.77 3.04
N GLU A 46 -12.57 6.17 4.12
CA GLU A 46 -12.66 6.78 5.46
C GLU A 46 -11.94 8.13 5.52
N ARG A 47 -10.74 8.23 4.92
CA ARG A 47 -10.02 9.50 4.79
C ARG A 47 -10.78 10.50 3.92
N GLU A 48 -11.33 10.06 2.80
CA GLU A 48 -12.09 10.90 1.88
C GLU A 48 -13.37 11.46 2.50
N LEU A 49 -14.14 10.64 3.24
CA LEU A 49 -15.31 11.11 3.98
C LEU A 49 -14.94 12.21 4.99
N ASN A 50 -13.82 12.03 5.70
CA ASN A 50 -13.33 13.03 6.67
C ASN A 50 -12.86 14.31 5.95
N ARG A 51 -12.12 14.19 4.84
CA ARG A 51 -11.68 15.32 4.00
C ARG A 51 -12.86 16.16 3.54
N ARG A 52 -13.89 15.52 2.98
CA ARG A 52 -15.09 16.22 2.49
C ARG A 52 -15.85 16.90 3.60
N LYS A 53 -16.02 16.27 4.76
CA LYS A 53 -16.64 16.92 5.91
C LYS A 53 -15.90 18.19 6.33
N LYS A 54 -14.55 18.10 6.40
CA LYS A 54 -13.74 19.27 6.71
C LYS A 54 -13.87 20.33 5.63
N LEU A 55 -13.83 19.94 4.35
CA LEU A 55 -14.00 20.86 3.22
C LEU A 55 -15.31 21.66 3.31
N LEU A 56 -16.44 20.99 3.59
CA LEU A 56 -17.73 21.65 3.75
C LEU A 56 -17.75 22.57 4.98
N ALA A 57 -17.16 22.15 6.09
CA ALA A 57 -17.06 22.95 7.31
C ALA A 57 -16.22 24.21 7.10
N ASP A 58 -15.09 24.12 6.40
CA ASP A 58 -14.22 25.26 6.11
C ASP A 58 -14.93 26.33 5.24
N TYR A 59 -15.88 25.93 4.42
CA TYR A 59 -16.73 26.83 3.62
C TYR A 59 -18.06 27.19 4.30
N GLY A 60 -18.36 26.64 5.49
CA GLY A 60 -19.59 26.91 6.22
C GLY A 60 -20.87 26.39 5.51
N VAL A 61 -20.75 25.34 4.69
CA VAL A 61 -21.87 24.79 3.90
C VAL A 61 -22.21 23.36 4.33
N GLY A 62 -23.45 22.95 4.08
CA GLY A 62 -23.95 21.63 4.51
C GLY A 62 -23.97 20.56 3.42
N THR A 63 -23.77 20.93 2.15
CA THR A 63 -23.84 19.97 1.02
C THR A 63 -22.77 20.24 -0.03
N LEU A 64 -22.42 19.20 -0.79
CA LEU A 64 -21.45 19.30 -1.88
C LEU A 64 -21.90 20.31 -2.96
N ASP A 65 -23.18 20.39 -3.27
CA ASP A 65 -23.69 21.33 -4.27
C ASP A 65 -23.54 22.78 -3.81
N LEU A 66 -23.79 23.07 -2.52
CA LEU A 66 -23.53 24.40 -1.95
C LEU A 66 -22.04 24.72 -1.95
N TYR A 67 -21.18 23.73 -1.69
CA TYR A 67 -19.72 23.91 -1.79
C TYR A 67 -19.31 24.30 -3.21
N ARG A 68 -19.78 23.55 -4.23
CA ARG A 68 -19.49 23.88 -5.64
C ARG A 68 -19.93 25.29 -6.02
N GLN A 69 -21.09 25.71 -5.54
CA GLN A 69 -21.62 27.08 -5.77
C GLN A 69 -20.75 28.13 -5.06
N ALA A 70 -20.36 27.89 -3.84
CA ALA A 70 -19.59 28.84 -3.02
C ALA A 70 -18.13 28.96 -3.45
N SER A 71 -17.49 27.83 -3.82
CA SER A 71 -16.07 27.79 -4.16
C SER A 71 -15.78 28.01 -5.65
N GLY A 72 -16.75 27.73 -6.52
CA GLY A 72 -16.53 27.62 -7.97
C GLY A 72 -15.68 26.41 -8.41
N GLN A 73 -15.35 25.52 -7.48
CA GLN A 73 -14.52 24.35 -7.76
C GLN A 73 -15.36 23.12 -8.11
N GLU A 74 -14.83 22.32 -9.05
CA GLU A 74 -15.42 21.01 -9.40
C GLU A 74 -14.91 19.95 -8.41
N GLU A 75 -15.74 19.57 -7.45
CA GLU A 75 -15.49 18.40 -6.60
C GLU A 75 -16.38 17.26 -7.10
N PRO A 76 -15.85 16.13 -7.61
CA PRO A 76 -16.67 15.07 -8.21
C PRO A 76 -17.55 14.38 -7.16
N ALA A 77 -18.77 14.01 -7.53
CA ALA A 77 -19.53 13.05 -6.74
C ALA A 77 -18.86 11.68 -6.81
N ILE A 78 -18.96 10.89 -5.75
CA ILE A 78 -18.47 9.51 -5.73
C ILE A 78 -19.68 8.57 -5.72
N VAL A 79 -19.67 7.59 -6.61
CA VAL A 79 -20.66 6.50 -6.64
C VAL A 79 -19.94 5.17 -6.44
N ILE A 80 -20.36 4.44 -5.42
CA ILE A 80 -19.89 3.09 -5.12
C ILE A 80 -21.00 2.13 -5.54
N LEU A 81 -20.71 1.26 -6.50
CA LEU A 81 -21.60 0.18 -6.91
C LEU A 81 -21.10 -1.11 -6.26
N LEU A 82 -21.97 -1.74 -5.46
CA LEU A 82 -21.69 -3.03 -4.85
C LEU A 82 -22.69 -4.05 -5.39
N ASP A 83 -22.22 -4.97 -6.19
CA ASP A 83 -23.01 -6.07 -6.73
C ASP A 83 -22.87 -7.32 -5.86
N SER A 84 -24.02 -7.95 -5.53
CA SER A 84 -24.10 -9.16 -4.70
C SER A 84 -23.60 -8.95 -3.27
N TYR A 85 -24.29 -8.08 -2.51
CA TYR A 85 -23.94 -7.75 -1.13
C TYR A 85 -23.70 -8.96 -0.22
N GLU A 86 -24.43 -10.04 -0.39
CA GLU A 86 -24.31 -11.26 0.40
C GLU A 86 -22.97 -11.98 0.23
N ALA A 87 -22.26 -11.74 -0.87
CA ALA A 87 -21.06 -12.50 -1.22
C ALA A 87 -19.89 -12.25 -0.26
N PHE A 88 -19.76 -11.03 0.29
CA PHE A 88 -18.63 -10.71 1.16
C PHE A 88 -18.83 -11.09 2.63
N LYS A 89 -19.93 -11.73 2.98
CA LYS A 89 -20.11 -12.31 4.30
C LYS A 89 -19.05 -13.39 4.52
N GLU A 90 -18.47 -13.41 5.71
CA GLU A 90 -17.39 -14.32 6.12
C GLU A 90 -16.00 -14.00 5.53
N GLU A 91 -15.88 -12.94 4.69
CA GLU A 91 -14.58 -12.47 4.24
C GLU A 91 -13.83 -11.73 5.37
N ALA A 92 -12.50 -11.76 5.34
CA ALA A 92 -11.67 -11.15 6.39
C ALA A 92 -11.94 -9.65 6.56
N TYR A 93 -12.32 -8.97 5.49
CA TYR A 93 -12.63 -7.52 5.47
C TYR A 93 -14.11 -7.20 5.74
N GLU A 94 -14.96 -8.20 6.01
CA GLU A 94 -16.42 -8.01 6.17
C GLU A 94 -16.75 -6.91 7.18
N ALA A 95 -16.16 -6.96 8.37
CA ALA A 95 -16.48 -6.03 9.44
C ALA A 95 -16.11 -4.57 9.10
N GLU A 96 -14.94 -4.37 8.48
CA GLU A 96 -14.45 -3.05 8.09
C GLU A 96 -15.30 -2.47 6.94
N LEU A 97 -15.54 -3.26 5.90
CA LEU A 97 -16.36 -2.85 4.77
C LEU A 97 -17.79 -2.54 5.21
N PHE A 98 -18.41 -3.39 6.03
CA PHE A 98 -19.77 -3.15 6.54
C PHE A 98 -19.85 -1.83 7.32
N LYS A 99 -18.89 -1.55 8.20
CA LYS A 99 -18.83 -0.29 8.95
C LYS A 99 -18.77 0.92 8.03
N LEU A 100 -17.92 0.86 6.99
CA LEU A 100 -17.83 1.91 5.96
C LEU A 100 -19.16 2.10 5.23
N LEU A 101 -19.80 1.02 4.76
CA LEU A 101 -21.09 1.08 4.03
C LEU A 101 -22.19 1.72 4.90
N VAL A 102 -22.27 1.36 6.17
CA VAL A 102 -23.21 1.97 7.12
C VAL A 102 -22.92 3.47 7.28
N ARG A 103 -21.65 3.85 7.40
CA ARG A 103 -21.26 5.25 7.50
C ARG A 103 -21.65 6.03 6.25
N ILE A 104 -21.35 5.52 5.07
CA ILE A 104 -21.72 6.16 3.79
C ILE A 104 -23.24 6.29 3.66
N SER A 105 -23.99 5.24 4.00
CA SER A 105 -25.46 5.28 3.89
C SER A 105 -26.12 6.35 4.78
N ARG A 106 -25.48 6.73 5.89
CA ARG A 106 -25.98 7.79 6.79
C ARG A 106 -25.52 9.20 6.42
N GLU A 107 -24.26 9.35 6.04
CA GLU A 107 -23.58 10.63 5.94
C GLU A 107 -23.24 11.02 4.49
N GLY A 108 -23.17 10.02 3.59
CA GLY A 108 -22.62 10.18 2.24
C GLY A 108 -23.40 11.18 1.37
N LEU A 109 -24.73 11.19 1.47
CA LEU A 109 -25.55 11.99 0.57
C LEU A 109 -25.19 13.48 0.60
N SER A 110 -25.02 14.06 1.78
CA SER A 110 -24.67 15.48 1.92
C SER A 110 -23.29 15.82 1.39
N ILE A 111 -22.34 14.92 1.51
CA ILE A 111 -20.95 15.09 1.07
C ILE A 111 -20.69 14.54 -0.34
N GLY A 112 -21.77 14.18 -1.07
CA GLY A 112 -21.69 13.71 -2.46
C GLY A 112 -21.09 12.32 -2.64
N VAL A 113 -21.26 11.42 -1.67
CA VAL A 113 -20.87 10.00 -1.74
C VAL A 113 -22.12 9.14 -1.73
N HIS A 114 -22.34 8.42 -2.80
CA HIS A 114 -23.55 7.64 -3.05
C HIS A 114 -23.24 6.15 -3.09
N LEU A 115 -24.14 5.34 -2.57
CA LEU A 115 -24.05 3.89 -2.53
C LEU A 115 -25.22 3.27 -3.29
N LEU A 116 -24.93 2.40 -4.25
CA LEU A 116 -25.89 1.56 -4.95
C LEU A 116 -25.52 0.10 -4.66
N VAL A 117 -26.46 -0.65 -4.11
CA VAL A 117 -26.24 -2.04 -3.66
C VAL A 117 -27.28 -2.94 -4.30
N THR A 118 -26.82 -4.09 -4.84
CA THR A 118 -27.71 -5.20 -5.19
C THR A 118 -27.58 -6.33 -4.16
N ALA A 119 -28.70 -7.02 -3.93
CA ALA A 119 -28.76 -8.20 -3.08
C ALA A 119 -29.83 -9.15 -3.61
N GLY A 120 -29.60 -10.44 -3.46
CA GLY A 120 -30.55 -11.46 -3.93
C GLY A 120 -31.87 -11.44 -3.15
N ARG A 121 -31.83 -11.06 -1.86
CA ARG A 121 -33.02 -10.95 -0.99
C ARG A 121 -32.84 -9.80 0.00
N GLN A 122 -33.95 -9.20 0.41
CA GLN A 122 -33.93 -8.15 1.44
C GLN A 122 -33.37 -8.65 2.78
N THR A 123 -33.60 -9.88 3.15
CA THR A 123 -33.09 -10.51 4.37
C THR A 123 -31.56 -10.69 4.38
N ASN A 124 -30.92 -10.60 3.23
CA ASN A 124 -29.45 -10.61 3.14
C ASN A 124 -28.85 -9.31 3.66
N LEU A 125 -29.57 -8.19 3.57
CA LEU A 125 -29.10 -6.89 4.04
C LEU A 125 -29.34 -6.75 5.55
N ARG A 126 -28.29 -6.37 6.29
CA ARG A 126 -28.43 -6.09 7.72
C ARG A 126 -29.31 -4.85 7.93
N ALA A 127 -30.21 -4.91 8.91
CA ALA A 127 -31.18 -3.84 9.19
C ALA A 127 -30.54 -2.46 9.36
N GLN A 128 -29.37 -2.40 9.98
CA GLN A 128 -28.63 -1.16 10.20
C GLN A 128 -28.23 -0.45 8.89
N LEU A 129 -27.96 -1.21 7.82
CA LEU A 129 -27.67 -0.66 6.49
C LEU A 129 -28.97 -0.41 5.73
N TYR A 130 -29.87 -1.41 5.70
CA TYR A 130 -31.10 -1.38 4.93
C TYR A 130 -31.99 -0.18 5.27
N SER A 131 -32.13 0.17 6.55
CA SER A 131 -32.98 1.28 7.01
C SER A 131 -32.53 2.67 6.50
N ASN A 132 -31.32 2.81 6.05
CA ASN A 132 -30.78 4.07 5.54
C ASN A 132 -31.05 4.28 4.03
N PHE A 133 -31.44 3.23 3.29
CA PHE A 133 -31.78 3.36 1.88
C PHE A 133 -33.17 3.94 1.70
N LYS A 134 -33.25 5.16 1.17
CA LYS A 134 -34.51 5.85 0.86
C LYS A 134 -35.17 5.32 -0.41
N HIS A 135 -34.38 4.85 -1.35
CA HIS A 135 -34.86 4.33 -2.63
C HIS A 135 -34.60 2.82 -2.68
N GLN A 136 -35.71 2.08 -2.79
CA GLN A 136 -35.70 0.64 -2.79
C GLN A 136 -36.47 0.13 -4.01
N LEU A 137 -35.87 -0.80 -4.73
CA LEU A 137 -36.40 -1.43 -5.92
C LEU A 137 -36.49 -2.93 -5.72
N SER A 138 -37.62 -3.54 -6.02
CA SER A 138 -37.75 -4.99 -6.10
C SER A 138 -37.86 -5.43 -7.55
N LEU A 139 -36.89 -6.20 -8.00
CA LEU A 139 -37.02 -7.02 -9.20
C LEU A 139 -37.94 -8.21 -8.91
N PRO A 140 -38.38 -8.98 -9.92
CA PRO A 140 -39.18 -10.20 -9.70
C PRO A 140 -38.49 -11.13 -8.68
N GLN A 141 -39.23 -11.62 -7.73
CA GLN A 141 -38.80 -12.57 -6.71
C GLN A 141 -39.62 -13.86 -6.82
N ASN A 142 -39.12 -14.94 -6.24
CA ASN A 142 -39.83 -16.22 -6.28
C ASN A 142 -41.18 -16.19 -5.53
N GLU A 143 -41.27 -15.36 -4.49
CA GLU A 143 -42.43 -15.24 -3.65
C GLU A 143 -42.89 -13.78 -3.50
N ALA A 144 -44.20 -13.53 -3.60
CA ALA A 144 -44.78 -12.21 -3.42
C ALA A 144 -44.51 -11.61 -2.03
N GLY A 145 -44.26 -12.45 -1.02
CA GLY A 145 -43.82 -12.02 0.31
C GLY A 145 -42.48 -11.31 0.33
N GLU A 146 -41.54 -11.76 -0.46
CA GLU A 146 -40.20 -11.12 -0.61
C GLU A 146 -40.34 -9.74 -1.26
N VAL A 147 -41.14 -9.61 -2.30
CA VAL A 147 -41.44 -8.32 -2.93
C VAL A 147 -42.09 -7.34 -1.92
N ARG A 148 -43.08 -7.80 -1.14
CA ARG A 148 -43.73 -6.97 -0.11
C ARG A 148 -42.79 -6.55 1.01
N ALA A 149 -41.78 -7.35 1.35
CA ALA A 149 -40.76 -6.99 2.33
C ALA A 149 -39.96 -5.75 1.90
N ILE A 150 -39.82 -5.52 0.59
CA ILE A 150 -39.08 -4.40 0.02
C ILE A 150 -39.98 -3.17 -0.18
N VAL A 151 -41.08 -3.35 -0.93
CA VAL A 151 -41.89 -2.20 -1.36
C VAL A 151 -43.15 -1.98 -0.49
N GLY A 152 -43.45 -2.86 0.44
CA GLY A 152 -44.62 -2.82 1.29
C GLY A 152 -45.79 -3.59 0.71
N SER A 153 -46.95 -3.55 1.43
CA SER A 153 -48.16 -4.28 1.01
C SER A 153 -48.75 -3.67 -0.24
N THR A 154 -48.79 -4.42 -1.32
CA THR A 154 -49.36 -4.01 -2.59
C THR A 154 -49.92 -5.22 -3.35
N PRO A 155 -51.09 -5.09 -4.04
CA PRO A 155 -51.57 -6.13 -4.96
C PRO A 155 -50.61 -6.41 -6.11
N LEU A 156 -49.82 -5.41 -6.54
CA LEU A 156 -48.85 -5.52 -7.63
C LEU A 156 -47.80 -6.60 -7.39
N ALA A 157 -47.48 -6.90 -6.12
CA ALA A 157 -46.55 -7.97 -5.78
C ALA A 157 -47.01 -9.36 -6.24
N MET A 158 -48.34 -9.57 -6.39
CA MET A 158 -48.90 -10.85 -6.84
C MET A 158 -49.03 -10.94 -8.37
N THR A 159 -49.06 -9.78 -9.04
CA THR A 159 -49.29 -9.69 -10.49
C THR A 159 -48.01 -9.25 -11.24
N MET A 160 -46.90 -9.20 -10.56
CA MET A 160 -45.63 -8.79 -11.14
C MET A 160 -45.18 -9.84 -12.18
N GLU A 161 -45.04 -9.36 -13.41
CA GLU A 161 -44.59 -10.21 -14.52
C GLU A 161 -43.04 -10.39 -14.44
N ASP A 162 -42.58 -11.61 -14.72
CA ASP A 162 -41.17 -11.92 -14.85
C ASP A 162 -40.64 -11.44 -16.20
N ILE A 163 -40.62 -10.13 -16.37
CA ILE A 163 -40.04 -9.46 -17.52
C ILE A 163 -38.68 -8.86 -17.12
N LYS A 164 -37.65 -9.10 -17.91
CA LYS A 164 -36.32 -8.58 -17.66
C LYS A 164 -36.32 -7.06 -17.47
N GLY A 165 -35.79 -6.59 -16.36
CA GLY A 165 -35.74 -5.19 -15.99
C GLY A 165 -37.09 -4.61 -15.45
N ARG A 166 -38.13 -5.43 -15.33
CA ARG A 166 -39.36 -5.03 -14.63
C ARG A 166 -39.08 -4.92 -13.15
N ALA A 167 -39.52 -3.83 -12.50
CA ALA A 167 -39.30 -3.63 -11.07
C ALA A 167 -40.50 -2.93 -10.45
N LEU A 168 -40.67 -3.10 -9.14
CA LEU A 168 -41.51 -2.28 -8.31
C LEU A 168 -40.64 -1.33 -7.49
N MET A 169 -41.06 -0.07 -7.40
CA MET A 169 -40.41 0.97 -6.63
C MET A 169 -41.37 1.57 -5.63
N LYS A 170 -40.96 1.62 -4.35
CA LYS A 170 -41.72 2.32 -3.31
C LYS A 170 -41.45 3.81 -3.38
N ARG A 171 -42.53 4.57 -3.58
CA ARG A 171 -42.59 6.03 -3.43
C ARG A 171 -43.69 6.37 -2.45
N GLU A 172 -44.52 7.39 -2.70
CA GLU A 172 -45.76 7.60 -1.96
C GLU A 172 -46.71 6.42 -2.18
N GLU A 173 -46.83 5.96 -3.43
CA GLU A 173 -47.44 4.70 -3.83
C GLU A 173 -46.35 3.76 -4.41
N VAL A 174 -46.75 2.51 -4.70
CA VAL A 174 -45.85 1.54 -5.34
C VAL A 174 -46.04 1.61 -6.85
N ASP A 175 -45.00 2.02 -7.55
CA ASP A 175 -44.98 2.15 -9.00
C ASP A 175 -44.36 0.92 -9.66
N VAL A 176 -44.93 0.53 -10.82
CA VAL A 176 -44.26 -0.42 -11.74
C VAL A 176 -43.33 0.37 -12.63
N ILE A 177 -42.10 -0.01 -12.66
CA ILE A 177 -41.07 0.62 -13.49
C ILE A 177 -40.45 -0.40 -14.43
N GLN A 178 -39.92 0.09 -15.57
CA GLN A 178 -39.12 -0.67 -16.49
C GLN A 178 -37.73 -0.06 -16.54
N LEU A 179 -36.73 -0.81 -16.10
CA LEU A 179 -35.32 -0.40 -16.21
C LEU A 179 -34.89 -0.44 -17.66
N ALA A 180 -34.31 0.65 -18.11
CA ALA A 180 -33.80 0.76 -19.48
C ALA A 180 -32.48 -0.03 -19.63
N LEU A 181 -32.27 -0.62 -20.78
CA LEU A 181 -30.96 -1.14 -21.14
C LEU A 181 -29.97 0.01 -21.37
N PRO A 182 -28.71 -0.16 -21.01
CA PRO A 182 -27.69 0.89 -21.21
C PRO A 182 -27.41 1.16 -22.69
N VAL A 183 -27.63 0.16 -23.55
CA VAL A 183 -27.47 0.23 -25.00
C VAL A 183 -28.51 -0.66 -25.68
N TYR A 184 -28.80 -0.41 -26.94
CA TYR A 184 -29.66 -1.29 -27.72
C TYR A 184 -29.00 -2.63 -28.01
N GLY A 185 -29.80 -3.69 -28.08
CA GLY A 185 -29.38 -5.03 -28.52
C GLY A 185 -30.58 -5.97 -28.58
N ALA A 186 -30.66 -6.80 -29.62
CA ALA A 186 -31.76 -7.76 -29.81
C ALA A 186 -31.67 -8.96 -28.86
N ASN A 187 -30.51 -9.21 -28.29
CA ASN A 187 -30.26 -10.24 -27.30
C ASN A 187 -29.12 -9.83 -26.37
N ASP A 188 -28.89 -10.58 -25.29
CA ASP A 188 -27.91 -10.27 -24.26
C ASP A 188 -26.46 -10.18 -24.79
N THR A 189 -26.10 -11.05 -25.73
CA THR A 189 -24.76 -11.01 -26.37
C THR A 189 -24.57 -9.72 -27.14
N GLN A 190 -25.58 -9.27 -27.88
CA GLN A 190 -25.50 -8.03 -28.64
C GLN A 190 -25.49 -6.82 -27.71
N VAL A 191 -26.29 -6.81 -26.64
CA VAL A 191 -26.25 -5.75 -25.61
C VAL A 191 -24.86 -5.66 -25.00
N LEU A 192 -24.26 -6.80 -24.61
CA LEU A 192 -22.91 -6.82 -24.04
C LEU A 192 -21.85 -6.30 -25.01
N ASN A 193 -21.88 -6.71 -26.27
CA ASN A 193 -20.93 -6.26 -27.29
C ASN A 193 -21.08 -4.76 -27.56
N ASN A 194 -22.31 -4.27 -27.71
CA ASN A 194 -22.59 -2.85 -27.94
C ASN A 194 -22.20 -2.01 -26.71
N LEU A 195 -22.38 -2.53 -25.48
CA LEU A 195 -21.92 -1.87 -24.27
C LEU A 195 -20.41 -1.73 -24.22
N ARG A 196 -19.69 -2.82 -24.53
CA ARG A 196 -18.21 -2.79 -24.62
C ARG A 196 -17.72 -1.78 -25.66
N GLN A 197 -18.37 -1.73 -26.81
CA GLN A 197 -18.04 -0.77 -27.86
C GLN A 197 -18.32 0.68 -27.42
N ALA A 198 -19.46 0.94 -26.79
CA ALA A 198 -19.77 2.26 -26.25
C ALA A 198 -18.77 2.71 -25.18
N VAL A 199 -18.39 1.81 -24.27
CA VAL A 199 -17.37 2.08 -23.24
C VAL A 199 -16.02 2.36 -23.89
N ALA A 200 -15.59 1.59 -24.88
CA ALA A 200 -14.34 1.82 -25.61
C ALA A 200 -14.34 3.19 -26.31
N SER A 201 -15.43 3.56 -26.99
CA SER A 201 -15.56 4.87 -27.63
C SER A 201 -15.49 6.03 -26.59
N LEU A 202 -16.11 5.88 -25.43
CA LEU A 202 -16.02 6.87 -24.35
C LEU A 202 -14.60 6.97 -23.77
N GLN A 203 -13.91 5.83 -23.66
CA GLN A 203 -12.52 5.76 -23.19
C GLN A 203 -11.58 6.50 -24.16
N GLU A 204 -11.72 6.28 -25.46
CA GLU A 204 -10.92 6.91 -26.51
C GLU A 204 -11.20 8.42 -26.62
N ALA A 205 -12.47 8.81 -26.48
CA ALA A 205 -12.87 10.22 -26.55
C ALA A 205 -12.42 11.05 -25.33
N TRP A 206 -12.04 10.41 -24.21
CA TRP A 206 -11.62 11.11 -23.02
C TRP A 206 -10.11 11.32 -22.98
N THR A 207 -9.67 12.56 -23.11
CA THR A 207 -8.25 12.97 -23.07
C THR A 207 -7.84 13.66 -21.77
N GLY A 208 -8.77 13.87 -20.85
CA GLY A 208 -8.52 14.52 -19.57
C GLY A 208 -8.00 13.57 -18.49
N GLN A 209 -7.72 14.12 -17.31
CA GLN A 209 -7.33 13.34 -16.14
C GLN A 209 -8.44 12.35 -15.73
N ARG A 210 -8.05 11.15 -15.35
CA ARG A 210 -8.92 10.12 -14.79
C ARG A 210 -8.80 10.08 -13.27
N PRO A 211 -9.81 9.57 -12.56
CA PRO A 211 -9.66 9.26 -11.13
C PRO A 211 -8.50 8.27 -10.91
N SER A 212 -7.78 8.45 -9.83
CA SER A 212 -6.70 7.53 -9.45
C SER A 212 -7.25 6.17 -9.04
N ALA A 213 -6.63 5.10 -9.50
CA ALA A 213 -6.90 3.76 -9.01
C ALA A 213 -6.42 3.60 -7.55
N ILE A 214 -6.90 2.55 -6.88
CA ILE A 214 -6.40 2.17 -5.57
C ILE A 214 -4.93 1.74 -5.73
N PRO A 215 -3.99 2.39 -5.03
CA PRO A 215 -2.58 2.07 -5.19
C PRO A 215 -2.29 0.66 -4.67
N MET A 216 -1.74 -0.20 -5.52
CA MET A 216 -1.36 -1.57 -5.19
C MET A 216 0.11 -1.80 -5.51
N VAL A 217 0.82 -2.42 -4.59
CA VAL A 217 2.19 -2.88 -4.88
C VAL A 217 2.11 -3.90 -6.02
N PRO A 218 2.93 -3.77 -7.08
CA PRO A 218 2.95 -4.74 -8.17
C PRO A 218 3.28 -6.15 -7.66
N GLU A 219 2.66 -7.18 -8.23
CA GLU A 219 2.99 -8.59 -7.91
C GLU A 219 4.45 -8.91 -8.21
N GLU A 220 5.00 -8.32 -9.26
CA GLU A 220 6.42 -8.41 -9.62
C GLU A 220 7.01 -7.01 -9.74
N LEU A 221 7.93 -6.68 -8.85
CA LEU A 221 8.70 -5.44 -8.87
C LEU A 221 10.17 -5.76 -9.11
N THR A 222 10.59 -5.76 -10.37
CA THR A 222 12.02 -5.94 -10.70
C THR A 222 12.82 -4.68 -10.34
N MET A 223 14.12 -4.83 -10.09
CA MET A 223 15.03 -3.70 -9.84
C MET A 223 14.96 -2.67 -10.97
N GLU A 224 14.90 -3.11 -12.22
CA GLU A 224 14.82 -2.21 -13.38
C GLU A 224 13.52 -1.39 -13.36
N VAL A 225 12.38 -2.03 -13.10
CA VAL A 225 11.09 -1.33 -12.99
C VAL A 225 11.11 -0.35 -11.82
N PHE A 226 11.59 -0.79 -10.65
CA PHE A 226 11.68 0.04 -9.46
C PHE A 226 12.53 1.30 -9.67
N LEU A 227 13.74 1.14 -10.21
CA LEU A 227 14.64 2.25 -10.46
C LEU A 227 14.12 3.25 -11.51
N ASN A 228 13.24 2.80 -12.42
CA ASN A 228 12.63 3.67 -13.43
C ASN A 228 11.33 4.36 -12.96
N LEU A 229 10.84 4.10 -11.76
CA LEU A 229 9.68 4.83 -11.23
C LEU A 229 9.99 6.33 -11.06
N PRO A 230 9.07 7.23 -11.38
CA PRO A 230 9.29 8.67 -11.23
C PRO A 230 9.71 9.07 -9.82
N THR A 231 9.06 8.51 -8.79
CA THR A 231 9.38 8.77 -7.38
C THR A 231 10.73 8.23 -6.96
N THR A 232 11.17 7.11 -7.55
CA THR A 232 12.52 6.57 -7.32
C THR A 232 13.59 7.44 -7.98
N GLN A 233 13.34 7.89 -9.20
CA GLN A 233 14.25 8.81 -9.88
C GLN A 233 14.36 10.15 -9.15
N GLU A 234 13.28 10.68 -8.60
CA GLU A 234 13.29 11.86 -7.75
C GLU A 234 14.14 11.65 -6.48
N ALA A 235 13.98 10.51 -5.80
CA ALA A 235 14.80 10.17 -4.64
C ALA A 235 16.30 10.12 -4.98
N ILE A 236 16.67 9.48 -6.10
CA ILE A 236 18.05 9.41 -6.57
C ILE A 236 18.61 10.81 -6.87
N GLN A 237 17.83 11.68 -7.55
CA GLN A 237 18.23 13.06 -7.83
C GLN A 237 18.43 13.89 -6.56
N ASN A 238 17.68 13.60 -5.51
CA ASN A 238 17.78 14.23 -4.20
C ASN A 238 18.90 13.63 -3.33
N HIS A 239 19.77 12.77 -3.87
CA HIS A 239 20.84 12.08 -3.15
C HIS A 239 20.30 11.21 -2.01
N GLU A 240 19.25 10.44 -2.30
CA GLU A 240 18.65 9.50 -1.38
C GLU A 240 18.80 8.07 -1.88
N LEU A 241 19.04 7.13 -0.96
CA LEU A 241 19.07 5.70 -1.25
C LEU A 241 17.62 5.17 -1.26
N PRO A 242 17.04 4.84 -2.43
CA PRO A 242 15.67 4.31 -2.51
C PRO A 242 15.65 2.88 -1.98
N ILE A 243 14.85 2.60 -0.97
CA ILE A 243 14.81 1.29 -0.32
C ILE A 243 13.73 0.38 -0.94
N GLY A 244 12.57 0.94 -1.29
CA GLY A 244 11.44 0.18 -1.80
C GLY A 244 10.21 1.05 -1.94
N LEU A 245 9.03 0.42 -2.05
CA LEU A 245 7.74 1.10 -2.08
C LEU A 245 7.06 0.96 -0.72
N GLU A 246 6.58 2.09 -0.18
CA GLU A 246 5.72 2.00 0.99
C GLU A 246 4.34 1.43 0.60
N PHE A 247 3.68 0.79 1.56
CA PHE A 247 2.55 -0.07 1.28
C PHE A 247 1.25 0.69 0.94
N GLU A 248 0.97 1.85 1.57
CA GLU A 248 -0.34 2.49 1.44
C GLU A 248 -0.50 3.29 0.14
N GLU A 249 0.40 4.21 -0.13
CA GLU A 249 0.34 5.09 -1.31
C GLU A 249 1.21 4.59 -2.47
N VAL A 250 1.98 3.52 -2.24
CA VAL A 250 2.92 2.89 -3.19
C VAL A 250 3.91 3.91 -3.77
N GLN A 251 4.41 4.78 -2.89
CA GLN A 251 5.45 5.73 -3.20
C GLN A 251 6.83 5.20 -2.80
N THR A 252 7.88 5.69 -3.42
CA THR A 252 9.24 5.29 -3.07
C THR A 252 9.60 5.75 -1.66
N THR A 253 10.00 4.82 -0.83
CA THR A 253 10.64 5.07 0.47
C THR A 253 12.14 5.09 0.29
N SER A 254 12.80 6.14 0.78
CA SER A 254 14.22 6.36 0.63
C SER A 254 14.89 6.81 1.92
N LEU A 255 16.22 6.70 1.97
CA LEU A 255 17.07 7.19 3.06
C LEU A 255 17.99 8.30 2.52
N PRO A 256 17.95 9.52 3.12
CA PRO A 256 18.88 10.58 2.72
C PRO A 256 20.32 10.18 3.05
N ILE A 257 21.18 10.01 2.05
CA ILE A 257 22.56 9.49 2.20
C ILE A 257 23.37 10.38 3.15
N ASP A 258 23.20 11.68 3.08
CA ASP A 258 23.93 12.63 3.95
C ASP A 258 23.52 12.58 5.43
N ARG A 259 22.37 11.96 5.74
CA ARG A 259 21.77 12.01 7.08
C ARG A 259 21.75 10.68 7.80
N PHE A 260 21.57 9.56 7.10
CA PHE A 260 21.65 8.27 7.77
C PHE A 260 23.12 7.92 8.04
N LYS A 261 23.38 7.45 9.25
CA LYS A 261 24.75 7.17 9.67
C LYS A 261 25.15 5.76 9.28
N HIS A 262 24.43 4.80 9.82
CA HIS A 262 24.62 3.38 9.58
C HIS A 262 23.27 2.71 9.46
N LEU A 263 23.23 1.57 8.78
CA LEU A 263 22.00 0.83 8.53
C LEU A 263 22.10 -0.57 9.14
N LEU A 264 21.08 -0.95 9.88
CA LEU A 264 20.91 -2.32 10.38
C LEU A 264 19.91 -3.06 9.48
N VAL A 265 20.26 -4.25 9.03
CA VAL A 265 19.34 -5.21 8.41
C VAL A 265 19.12 -6.33 9.43
N LEU A 266 17.90 -6.45 9.95
CA LEU A 266 17.56 -7.34 11.06
C LEU A 266 16.43 -8.29 10.69
N SER A 267 16.61 -9.59 10.97
CA SER A 267 15.56 -10.60 10.81
C SER A 267 15.67 -11.69 11.88
N ASP A 268 14.60 -12.41 12.08
CA ASP A 268 14.53 -13.68 12.82
C ASP A 268 14.65 -14.92 11.91
N LYS A 269 14.82 -14.68 10.58
CA LYS A 269 14.98 -15.72 9.55
C LYS A 269 16.15 -15.37 8.63
N ASP A 270 17.07 -16.30 8.45
CA ASP A 270 18.24 -16.09 7.55
C ASP A 270 17.80 -15.81 6.11
N THR A 271 16.78 -16.48 5.61
CA THR A 271 16.26 -16.25 4.24
C THR A 271 15.79 -14.82 4.03
N ALA A 272 15.04 -14.25 4.98
CA ALA A 272 14.55 -12.87 4.90
C ALA A 272 15.68 -11.86 5.10
N MET A 273 16.63 -12.14 6.01
CA MET A 273 17.83 -11.32 6.18
C MET A 273 18.65 -11.28 4.89
N ASN A 274 18.91 -12.45 4.27
CA ASN A 274 19.68 -12.54 3.04
C ASN A 274 18.96 -11.85 1.87
N ALA A 275 17.63 -11.97 1.77
CA ALA A 275 16.84 -11.29 0.74
C ALA A 275 16.95 -9.75 0.87
N ALA A 276 16.78 -9.20 2.08
CA ALA A 276 16.92 -7.77 2.34
C ALA A 276 18.37 -7.28 2.11
N THR A 277 19.37 -8.03 2.55
CA THR A 277 20.78 -7.71 2.34
C THR A 277 21.14 -7.72 0.84
N ASN A 278 20.68 -8.73 0.09
CA ASN A 278 20.87 -8.82 -1.35
C ASN A 278 20.22 -7.63 -2.09
N HIS A 279 19.04 -7.21 -1.64
CA HIS A 279 18.38 -6.04 -2.19
C HIS A 279 19.25 -4.78 -2.02
N ILE A 280 19.77 -4.53 -0.83
CA ILE A 280 20.67 -3.39 -0.56
C ILE A 280 21.95 -3.47 -1.39
N ILE A 281 22.60 -4.65 -1.44
CA ILE A 281 23.80 -4.82 -2.27
C ILE A 281 23.49 -4.50 -3.73
N LYS A 282 22.39 -5.01 -4.28
CA LYS A 282 21.97 -4.71 -5.66
C LYS A 282 21.73 -3.22 -5.88
N LEU A 283 21.08 -2.53 -4.94
CA LEU A 283 20.89 -1.08 -5.02
C LEU A 283 22.24 -0.34 -5.07
N LEU A 284 23.15 -0.66 -4.18
CA LEU A 284 24.48 -0.04 -4.17
C LEU A 284 25.22 -0.26 -5.49
N LEU A 285 25.19 -1.49 -6.03
CA LEU A 285 25.83 -1.83 -7.31
C LEU A 285 25.19 -1.18 -8.54
N HIS A 286 23.94 -0.67 -8.43
CA HIS A 286 23.28 0.07 -9.51
C HIS A 286 23.48 1.58 -9.39
N LEU A 287 23.64 2.08 -8.18
CA LEU A 287 23.64 3.52 -7.91
C LEU A 287 25.05 4.11 -7.73
N PHE A 288 26.03 3.29 -7.36
CA PHE A 288 27.38 3.75 -7.02
C PHE A 288 28.45 3.00 -7.79
N ASP A 289 29.59 3.66 -7.93
CA ASP A 289 30.77 3.06 -8.53
C ASP A 289 31.36 1.99 -7.59
N LYS A 290 32.02 0.97 -8.18
CA LYS A 290 32.57 -0.14 -7.42
C LYS A 290 33.63 0.27 -6.38
N GLU A 291 34.35 1.37 -6.65
CA GLU A 291 35.45 1.90 -5.83
C GLU A 291 34.98 2.42 -4.46
N VAL A 292 33.67 2.59 -4.26
CA VAL A 292 33.09 3.05 -2.99
C VAL A 292 32.33 1.95 -2.23
N ILE A 293 32.49 0.68 -2.63
CA ILE A 293 31.75 -0.43 -2.02
C ILE A 293 32.73 -1.51 -1.53
N THR A 294 32.65 -1.84 -0.25
CA THR A 294 33.34 -2.97 0.39
C THR A 294 32.33 -3.95 0.97
N ILE A 295 32.53 -5.24 0.76
CA ILE A 295 31.68 -6.29 1.32
C ILE A 295 32.52 -7.25 2.16
N PHE A 296 32.14 -7.38 3.45
CA PHE A 296 32.57 -8.45 4.33
C PHE A 296 31.49 -9.54 4.33
N ASP A 297 31.81 -10.69 3.74
CA ASP A 297 30.87 -11.80 3.52
C ASP A 297 31.37 -13.10 4.14
N PRO A 298 31.31 -13.25 5.45
CA PRO A 298 31.86 -14.43 6.15
C PRO A 298 31.11 -15.73 5.82
N ILE A 299 29.96 -15.66 5.18
CA ILE A 299 29.15 -16.82 4.79
C ILE A 299 29.28 -17.17 3.30
N ASP A 300 30.06 -16.39 2.52
CA ASP A 300 30.27 -16.56 1.08
C ASP A 300 28.98 -16.57 0.21
N GLU A 301 27.91 -15.96 0.69
CA GLU A 301 26.61 -15.93 0.01
C GLU A 301 26.63 -15.00 -1.22
N TYR A 302 27.48 -13.96 -1.18
CA TYR A 302 27.51 -12.90 -2.20
C TYR A 302 28.78 -12.92 -3.06
N ARG A 303 29.47 -14.03 -3.14
CA ARG A 303 30.72 -14.18 -3.92
C ARG A 303 30.56 -13.80 -5.41
N SER A 304 29.36 -13.94 -5.94
CA SER A 304 29.05 -13.61 -7.35
C SER A 304 29.18 -12.13 -7.71
N VAL A 305 29.26 -11.24 -6.71
CA VAL A 305 29.45 -9.79 -6.94
C VAL A 305 30.85 -9.30 -6.62
N SER A 306 31.77 -10.19 -6.34
CA SER A 306 33.15 -9.88 -5.90
C SER A 306 33.95 -9.02 -6.88
N ASP A 307 33.73 -9.12 -8.18
CA ASP A 307 34.35 -8.33 -9.24
C ASP A 307 33.70 -6.94 -9.45
N ARG A 308 32.58 -6.70 -8.80
CA ARG A 308 31.78 -5.47 -8.91
C ARG A 308 31.91 -4.52 -7.71
N VAL A 309 32.86 -4.81 -6.80
CA VAL A 309 33.11 -4.00 -5.59
C VAL A 309 34.63 -3.74 -5.47
N GLU A 310 35.03 -2.76 -4.67
CA GLU A 310 36.44 -2.45 -4.43
C GLU A 310 37.11 -3.59 -3.66
N HIS A 311 36.48 -4.01 -2.56
CA HIS A 311 36.95 -5.11 -1.74
C HIS A 311 35.84 -6.08 -1.43
N TYR A 312 36.06 -7.35 -1.74
CA TYR A 312 35.24 -8.46 -1.30
C TYR A 312 36.07 -9.37 -0.40
N ILE A 313 35.60 -9.57 0.83
CA ILE A 313 36.27 -10.38 1.85
C ILE A 313 35.35 -11.51 2.26
N GLY A 314 35.57 -12.70 1.70
CA GLY A 314 34.85 -13.92 1.98
C GLY A 314 35.38 -14.69 3.19
N SER A 315 34.76 -15.84 3.47
CA SER A 315 35.17 -16.74 4.56
C SER A 315 36.64 -17.17 4.40
N GLY A 316 37.40 -17.18 5.49
CA GLY A 316 38.81 -17.56 5.54
C GLY A 316 39.78 -16.57 4.88
N MET A 317 39.31 -15.42 4.39
CA MET A 317 40.16 -14.35 3.87
C MET A 317 40.69 -13.45 5.01
N SER A 318 41.68 -12.59 4.71
CA SER A 318 42.22 -11.66 5.71
C SER A 318 41.34 -10.44 5.89
N TYR A 319 40.51 -10.41 6.91
CA TYR A 319 39.69 -9.27 7.30
C TYR A 319 40.49 -8.09 7.81
N ARG A 320 41.59 -8.41 8.54
CA ARG A 320 42.37 -7.43 9.30
C ARG A 320 42.99 -6.35 8.43
N SER A 321 43.57 -6.75 7.30
CA SER A 321 44.22 -5.81 6.38
C SER A 321 43.29 -4.74 5.83
N ILE A 322 42.05 -5.12 5.50
CA ILE A 322 41.04 -4.18 4.96
C ILE A 322 40.47 -3.31 6.08
N LEU A 323 40.23 -3.89 7.28
CA LEU A 323 39.78 -3.10 8.44
C LEU A 323 40.78 -2.04 8.85
N ASP A 324 42.10 -2.39 8.86
CA ASP A 324 43.14 -1.42 9.17
C ASP A 324 43.27 -0.34 8.10
N SER A 325 43.13 -0.70 6.82
CA SER A 325 43.07 0.28 5.71
C SER A 325 41.85 1.22 5.86
N LEU A 326 40.66 0.71 6.15
CA LEU A 326 39.47 1.55 6.37
C LEU A 326 39.64 2.51 7.55
N LYS A 327 40.21 2.03 8.67
CA LYS A 327 40.50 2.90 9.83
C LYS A 327 41.48 4.02 9.45
N GLU A 328 42.53 3.69 8.72
CA GLU A 328 43.51 4.68 8.24
C GLU A 328 42.86 5.71 7.31
N GLN A 329 42.06 5.26 6.35
CA GLN A 329 41.31 6.15 5.43
C GLN A 329 40.38 7.10 6.20
N VAL A 330 39.64 6.62 7.20
CA VAL A 330 38.77 7.42 8.05
C VAL A 330 39.57 8.49 8.80
N LEU A 331 40.68 8.12 9.43
CA LEU A 331 41.52 9.08 10.17
C LEU A 331 42.15 10.14 9.26
N ILE A 332 42.61 9.75 8.06
CA ILE A 332 43.16 10.68 7.06
C ILE A 332 42.07 11.63 6.58
N ALA A 333 40.87 11.12 6.22
CA ALA A 333 39.75 11.91 5.75
C ALA A 333 39.30 12.93 6.81
N ARG A 334 39.23 12.51 8.08
CA ARG A 334 38.98 13.40 9.23
C ARG A 334 39.98 14.52 9.33
N LYS A 335 41.28 14.22 9.27
CA LYS A 335 42.36 15.20 9.33
C LYS A 335 42.31 16.17 8.16
N GLN A 336 41.99 15.69 6.98
CA GLN A 336 41.92 16.48 5.74
C GLN A 336 40.57 17.17 5.56
N ARG A 337 39.54 16.91 6.41
CA ARG A 337 38.16 17.39 6.28
C ARG A 337 37.53 17.03 4.93
N ARG A 338 37.83 15.81 4.45
CA ARG A 338 37.33 15.26 3.18
C ARG A 338 36.24 14.23 3.46
N MET A 339 35.22 14.17 2.59
CA MET A 339 34.23 13.08 2.60
C MET A 339 34.78 11.88 1.83
N LEU A 340 34.49 10.68 2.30
CA LEU A 340 34.86 9.40 1.64
C LEU A 340 33.71 8.93 0.72
N GLU A 341 32.46 9.04 1.19
CA GLU A 341 31.29 8.45 0.55
C GLU A 341 31.54 6.96 0.21
N HIS A 342 31.70 6.16 1.25
CA HIS A 342 32.05 4.75 1.11
C HIS A 342 31.07 3.87 1.87
N PHE A 343 30.60 2.79 1.24
CA PHE A 343 29.64 1.85 1.80
C PHE A 343 30.35 0.54 2.17
N VAL A 344 30.19 0.10 3.40
CA VAL A 344 30.72 -1.17 3.89
C VAL A 344 29.57 -2.06 4.30
N VAL A 345 29.35 -3.14 3.58
CA VAL A 345 28.32 -4.13 3.88
C VAL A 345 28.93 -5.30 4.65
N ILE A 346 28.34 -5.63 5.78
CA ILE A 346 28.70 -6.79 6.63
C ILE A 346 27.52 -7.73 6.61
N THR A 347 27.63 -8.85 5.90
CA THR A 347 26.51 -9.74 5.58
C THR A 347 26.06 -10.65 6.73
N ASP A 348 26.92 -10.88 7.70
CA ASP A 348 26.62 -11.53 8.99
C ASP A 348 27.56 -10.97 10.07
N VAL A 349 27.01 -10.16 10.97
CA VAL A 349 27.80 -9.49 12.02
C VAL A 349 28.39 -10.50 13.00
N GLY A 350 27.66 -11.56 13.35
CA GLY A 350 28.12 -12.54 14.34
C GLY A 350 29.38 -13.28 13.87
N GLN A 351 29.35 -13.76 12.61
CA GLN A 351 30.51 -14.41 12.01
C GLN A 351 31.63 -13.41 11.69
N PHE A 352 31.28 -12.22 11.19
CA PHE A 352 32.27 -11.16 10.95
C PHE A 352 33.09 -10.83 12.21
N VAL A 353 32.46 -10.65 13.36
CA VAL A 353 33.15 -10.38 14.63
C VAL A 353 34.09 -11.52 15.00
N THR A 354 33.66 -12.75 14.76
CA THR A 354 34.46 -13.95 15.04
C THR A 354 35.70 -14.05 14.11
N GLU A 355 35.53 -13.86 12.81
CA GLU A 355 36.58 -14.00 11.82
C GLU A 355 37.56 -12.81 11.79
N SER A 356 37.03 -11.61 11.97
CA SER A 356 37.83 -10.38 11.96
C SER A 356 38.57 -10.15 13.29
N ASN A 357 38.09 -10.76 14.38
CA ASN A 357 38.53 -10.48 15.75
C ASN A 357 38.54 -8.98 16.07
N ILE A 358 37.53 -8.26 15.60
CA ILE A 358 37.39 -6.81 15.81
C ILE A 358 37.05 -6.53 17.27
N GLU A 359 37.79 -5.59 17.86
CA GLU A 359 37.51 -5.16 19.24
C GLU A 359 36.34 -4.12 19.26
N PRO A 360 35.56 -4.07 20.36
CA PRO A 360 34.44 -3.11 20.48
C PRO A 360 34.86 -1.66 20.22
N ASN A 361 36.03 -1.25 20.70
CA ASN A 361 36.55 0.11 20.50
C ASN A 361 36.94 0.41 19.04
N GLU A 362 37.36 -0.59 18.29
CA GLU A 362 37.64 -0.44 16.86
C GLU A 362 36.36 -0.27 16.04
N LEU A 363 35.35 -1.06 16.38
CA LEU A 363 34.02 -0.90 15.74
C LEU A 363 33.42 0.47 16.07
N ALA A 364 33.52 0.90 17.34
CA ALA A 364 33.07 2.23 17.77
C ALA A 364 33.79 3.35 17.02
N LEU A 365 35.10 3.24 16.80
CA LEU A 365 35.87 4.21 16.03
C LEU A 365 35.38 4.29 14.58
N LEU A 366 35.18 3.15 13.92
CA LEU A 366 34.67 3.11 12.54
C LEU A 366 33.26 3.70 12.44
N MET A 367 32.41 3.43 13.41
CA MET A 367 31.06 3.97 13.44
C MET A 367 31.06 5.48 13.74
N GLU A 368 31.71 5.94 14.80
CA GLU A 368 31.64 7.33 15.25
C GLU A 368 32.44 8.30 14.36
N GLU A 369 33.66 7.95 14.01
CA GLU A 369 34.49 8.79 13.16
C GLU A 369 34.18 8.59 11.69
N GLY A 370 33.81 7.36 11.28
CA GLY A 370 33.45 7.03 9.92
C GLY A 370 32.21 7.79 9.45
N GLN A 371 31.14 7.85 10.26
CA GLN A 371 29.93 8.63 9.91
C GLN A 371 30.20 10.12 9.62
N ARG A 372 31.23 10.69 10.26
CA ARG A 372 31.59 12.12 10.08
C ARG A 372 32.31 12.40 8.77
N VAL A 373 32.75 11.36 8.09
CA VAL A 373 33.45 11.46 6.81
C VAL A 373 32.72 10.70 5.68
N GLY A 374 31.47 10.30 5.88
CA GLY A 374 30.67 9.62 4.87
C GLY A 374 31.02 8.14 4.69
N LEU A 375 31.50 7.46 5.74
CA LEU A 375 31.56 6.00 5.78
C LEU A 375 30.23 5.46 6.31
N HIS A 376 29.52 4.72 5.48
CA HIS A 376 28.24 4.12 5.79
C HIS A 376 28.41 2.61 6.02
N LEU A 377 28.22 2.17 7.26
CA LEU A 377 28.26 0.76 7.61
C LEU A 377 26.86 0.16 7.55
N ILE A 378 26.71 -0.93 6.83
CA ILE A 378 25.47 -1.68 6.68
C ILE A 378 25.67 -3.05 7.31
N PHE A 379 24.94 -3.28 8.40
CA PHE A 379 25.09 -4.47 9.24
C PHE A 379 23.90 -5.41 9.03
N ALA A 380 24.11 -6.59 8.46
CA ALA A 380 23.09 -7.63 8.46
C ALA A 380 23.32 -8.59 9.63
N THR A 381 22.27 -8.84 10.41
CA THR A 381 22.35 -9.72 11.56
C THR A 381 21.05 -10.42 11.88
N HIS A 382 21.16 -11.64 12.36
CA HIS A 382 20.04 -12.38 12.93
C HIS A 382 19.66 -11.82 14.32
N LYS A 383 18.37 -11.83 14.65
CA LYS A 383 17.82 -11.39 15.95
C LYS A 383 18.54 -12.00 17.14
N SER A 384 18.91 -13.28 17.06
CA SER A 384 19.56 -14.00 18.16
C SER A 384 20.90 -13.38 18.54
N TYR A 385 21.68 -12.91 17.55
CA TYR A 385 22.96 -12.24 17.82
C TYR A 385 22.72 -10.89 18.53
N LEU A 386 21.80 -10.08 18.01
CA LEU A 386 21.48 -8.78 18.60
C LEU A 386 20.92 -8.92 20.03
N SER A 387 20.29 -10.05 20.37
CA SER A 387 19.82 -10.36 21.72
C SER A 387 20.96 -10.60 22.72
N GLY A 388 22.19 -10.78 22.24
CA GLY A 388 23.37 -11.09 23.06
C GLY A 388 23.69 -9.99 24.09
N TYR A 389 24.40 -10.42 25.13
CA TYR A 389 24.79 -9.55 26.26
C TYR A 389 26.25 -9.08 26.17
N THR A 390 26.97 -9.42 25.11
CA THR A 390 28.34 -8.95 24.87
C THR A 390 28.36 -7.48 24.45
N ASP A 391 29.53 -6.85 24.45
CA ASP A 391 29.65 -5.40 24.27
C ASP A 391 29.22 -4.94 22.87
N ILE A 392 29.55 -5.69 21.79
CA ILE A 392 29.18 -5.31 20.42
C ILE A 392 27.66 -5.28 20.20
N PRO A 393 26.87 -6.34 20.49
CA PRO A 393 25.42 -6.27 20.38
C PRO A 393 24.77 -5.16 21.22
N LYS A 394 25.27 -4.91 22.43
CA LYS A 394 24.79 -3.81 23.27
C LYS A 394 25.06 -2.47 22.64
N TYR A 395 26.29 -2.26 22.13
CA TYR A 395 26.69 -1.04 21.45
C TYR A 395 25.85 -0.80 20.20
N MET A 396 25.68 -1.82 19.34
CA MET A 396 24.85 -1.74 18.16
C MET A 396 23.40 -1.31 18.47
N LYS A 397 22.77 -1.92 19.50
CA LYS A 397 21.40 -1.55 19.92
C LYS A 397 21.26 -0.10 20.35
N THR A 398 22.31 0.51 20.85
CA THR A 398 22.29 1.90 21.34
C THR A 398 22.68 2.93 20.29
N GLN A 399 23.44 2.53 19.27
CA GLN A 399 24.00 3.44 18.26
C GLN A 399 23.29 3.38 16.90
N LEU A 400 22.66 2.25 16.57
CA LEU A 400 21.93 2.10 15.32
C LEU A 400 20.50 2.60 15.50
N ASP A 401 20.18 3.66 14.80
CA ASP A 401 18.88 4.34 14.81
C ASP A 401 18.07 4.16 13.51
N THR A 402 18.70 3.55 12.52
CA THR A 402 18.12 3.27 11.21
C THR A 402 18.21 1.79 10.92
N ALA A 403 17.07 1.16 10.63
CA ALA A 403 17.03 -0.27 10.37
C ALA A 403 15.99 -0.68 9.32
N ILE A 404 16.36 -1.67 8.55
CA ILE A 404 15.44 -2.49 7.74
C ILE A 404 15.16 -3.76 8.54
N ILE A 405 13.88 -3.98 8.87
CA ILE A 405 13.47 -5.09 9.72
C ILE A 405 12.57 -6.03 8.94
N ALA A 406 13.05 -7.24 8.71
CA ALA A 406 12.35 -8.31 8.00
C ALA A 406 11.83 -9.36 8.99
N MET A 407 10.92 -8.97 9.88
CA MET A 407 10.25 -9.85 10.84
C MET A 407 8.93 -9.25 11.33
N LYS A 408 8.07 -10.08 11.93
CA LYS A 408 6.78 -9.65 12.47
C LYS A 408 6.92 -8.50 13.45
N MET A 409 5.95 -7.60 13.48
CA MET A 409 5.90 -6.45 14.39
C MET A 409 6.01 -6.86 15.86
N SER A 410 5.34 -7.93 16.25
CA SER A 410 5.40 -8.47 17.62
C SER A 410 6.81 -8.88 18.07
N GLU A 411 7.69 -9.20 17.11
CA GLU A 411 9.06 -9.65 17.38
C GLU A 411 10.09 -8.50 17.41
N GLN A 412 9.67 -7.29 17.05
CA GLN A 412 10.58 -6.13 16.93
C GLN A 412 10.94 -5.46 18.26
N SER A 413 10.37 -5.88 19.37
CA SER A 413 10.62 -5.32 20.71
C SER A 413 12.08 -5.33 21.13
N ILE A 414 12.90 -6.18 20.53
CA ILE A 414 14.35 -6.23 20.76
C ILE A 414 15.07 -4.97 20.30
N TYR A 415 14.55 -4.32 19.24
CA TYR A 415 15.16 -3.15 18.62
C TYR A 415 14.36 -1.87 18.90
N THR A 416 13.04 -1.93 18.81
CA THR A 416 12.16 -0.78 19.01
C THR A 416 11.11 -1.05 20.08
N ARG A 417 10.77 -0.04 20.89
CA ARG A 417 9.67 -0.10 21.86
C ARG A 417 8.31 0.24 21.22
N SER A 418 8.30 0.75 20.02
CA SER A 418 7.09 1.13 19.28
C SER A 418 6.49 -0.08 18.57
N THR A 419 5.96 -1.04 19.34
CA THR A 419 5.21 -2.16 18.79
C THR A 419 3.73 -1.80 18.78
N THR A 420 3.18 -1.48 17.63
CA THR A 420 1.73 -1.28 17.47
C THR A 420 1.05 -2.62 17.19
N GLY A 421 1.08 -3.57 18.08
CA GLY A 421 0.19 -4.72 18.26
C GLY A 421 -0.40 -5.47 17.04
N ARG A 422 0.08 -5.26 15.82
CA ARG A 422 -0.36 -6.01 14.65
C ARG A 422 0.44 -7.29 14.51
N GLU A 423 -0.24 -8.40 14.69
CA GLU A 423 0.27 -9.77 14.45
C GLU A 423 0.21 -10.19 12.98
N GLU A 424 0.17 -9.25 12.05
CA GLU A 424 0.14 -9.59 10.63
C GLU A 424 1.44 -10.31 10.26
N PRO A 425 1.37 -11.47 9.62
CA PRO A 425 2.55 -12.15 9.12
C PRO A 425 3.19 -11.25 8.07
N LEU A 426 4.50 -11.01 8.20
CA LEU A 426 5.26 -10.41 7.13
C LEU A 426 5.23 -11.38 5.93
N LEU A 427 4.81 -10.90 4.78
CA LEU A 427 5.05 -11.62 3.53
C LEU A 427 6.55 -11.65 3.26
N ASP A 428 7.03 -12.64 2.51
CA ASP A 428 8.48 -12.87 2.33
C ASP A 428 9.24 -11.69 1.69
N ASP A 429 8.51 -10.77 1.04
CA ASP A 429 9.02 -9.57 0.36
C ASP A 429 8.74 -8.27 1.13
N GLN A 430 8.12 -8.34 2.31
CA GLN A 430 7.80 -7.15 3.11
C GLN A 430 8.88 -6.87 4.16
N ILE A 431 9.25 -5.60 4.28
CA ILE A 431 10.18 -5.09 5.28
C ILE A 431 9.61 -3.86 5.98
N TYR A 432 10.07 -3.59 7.19
CA TYR A 432 9.79 -2.35 7.89
C TYR A 432 11.06 -1.48 7.89
N LEU A 433 10.93 -0.22 7.50
CA LEU A 433 11.99 0.75 7.61
C LEU A 433 11.80 1.58 8.88
N HIS A 434 12.78 1.55 9.78
CA HIS A 434 12.90 2.45 10.92
C HIS A 434 13.95 3.50 10.65
N TYR A 435 13.58 4.76 10.76
CA TYR A 435 14.48 5.90 10.58
C TYR A 435 14.18 6.98 11.63
N GLN A 436 15.17 7.46 12.34
CA GLN A 436 15.00 8.27 13.56
C GLN A 436 14.31 9.63 13.35
N ASN A 437 14.37 10.20 12.16
CA ASN A 437 13.75 11.48 11.84
C ASN A 437 12.41 11.36 11.08
N VAL A 438 11.99 10.16 10.81
CA VAL A 438 10.63 9.89 10.36
C VAL A 438 9.84 9.60 11.63
N GLN A 439 8.96 10.53 11.97
CA GLN A 439 7.99 10.32 13.03
C GLN A 439 7.39 8.94 12.83
N THR A 440 7.25 8.21 13.90
CA THR A 440 6.86 6.80 14.02
C THR A 440 5.98 6.24 12.89
N ILE A 441 5.98 4.93 12.64
CA ILE A 441 5.06 4.22 11.71
C ILE A 441 3.60 4.71 11.79
N GLU A 442 3.18 5.29 12.91
CA GLU A 442 1.89 5.98 13.08
C GLU A 442 1.75 7.24 12.21
N ASP A 443 2.82 7.91 11.87
CA ASP A 443 2.79 9.09 10.99
C ASP A 443 2.73 8.70 9.51
N TYR A 444 3.17 7.48 9.15
CA TYR A 444 2.86 6.87 7.84
C TYR A 444 1.41 6.38 7.75
N LYS A 445 0.67 6.32 8.87
CA LYS A 445 -0.77 5.98 8.91
C LYS A 445 -1.69 7.19 8.93
N LYS A 446 -1.15 8.38 8.98
CA LYS A 446 -1.89 9.63 8.86
C LYS A 446 -1.87 10.15 7.44
#